data_0d1ad8f0d9a6147a1306937c0821fda4
#
_entry.id   0d1ad8f0d9a6147a1306937c0821fda4
#
_cell.length_a   1.000
_cell.length_b   1.000
_cell.length_c   1.000
_cell.angle_alpha   90.00
_cell.angle_beta   90.00
_cell.angle_gamma   90.00
#
_symmetry.space_group_name_H-M   'P 1'
#
loop_
_entity.id
_entity.type
_entity.pdbx_description
1 polymer ?
#
loop_
_entity_poly.entity_id
_entity_poly.type
_entity_poly.pdbx_seq_one_letter_code
_entity_poly.pdbx_strand_id
1 'polypeptide(L)'
;MTDIPQVGQAAPDFSATDRHGTNVSLQDYADRWLVLYFYPKDNTPGCTTEAKDFTSHIKEFDKLGADIVGVSPDSEKLHGKFIDKHDLAVRLLSDPEHQIIEAYGAWRLKKFMGKEYMGVVRSTFLISPEGQIVQVWDKVRVKAHVEKVLAELKSQVS
;
A
#
# COMPACT_ATOMS: atom_id res chain seq x y z
N MET A 1 -6.91 -8.93 -17.82
CA MET A 1 -5.92 -8.54 -16.81
C MET A 1 -5.80 -7.03 -16.76
N THR A 2 -5.91 -6.44 -15.59
CA THR A 2 -5.83 -4.98 -15.45
C THR A 2 -4.37 -4.54 -15.52
N ASP A 3 -4.08 -3.55 -16.33
CA ASP A 3 -2.74 -2.98 -16.43
C ASP A 3 -2.39 -2.20 -15.16
N ILE A 4 -1.08 -2.14 -14.86
CA ILE A 4 -0.59 -1.33 -13.75
C ILE A 4 -0.78 0.15 -14.13
N PRO A 5 -1.45 0.94 -13.28
CA PRO A 5 -1.54 2.39 -13.51
C PRO A 5 -0.15 3.01 -13.58
N GLN A 6 0.04 3.95 -14.49
CA GLN A 6 1.34 4.54 -14.76
C GLN A 6 1.46 5.95 -14.21
N VAL A 7 2.71 6.41 -14.07
CA VAL A 7 3.01 7.79 -13.69
C VAL A 7 2.31 8.75 -14.64
N GLY A 8 1.65 9.76 -14.08
CA GLY A 8 0.89 10.77 -14.81
C GLY A 8 -0.58 10.46 -14.96
N GLN A 9 -0.99 9.23 -14.67
CA GLN A 9 -2.41 8.86 -14.73
C GLN A 9 -3.10 9.17 -13.40
N ALA A 10 -4.42 9.39 -13.46
CA ALA A 10 -5.23 9.52 -12.26
C ALA A 10 -5.21 8.19 -11.50
N ALA A 11 -5.05 8.26 -10.18
CA ALA A 11 -5.12 7.06 -9.35
C ALA A 11 -6.53 6.48 -9.39
N PRO A 12 -6.69 5.16 -9.57
CA PRO A 12 -8.02 4.55 -9.50
C PRO A 12 -8.70 4.81 -8.14
N ASP A 13 -9.97 5.13 -8.18
CA ASP A 13 -10.76 5.28 -6.95
C ASP A 13 -10.81 3.96 -6.19
N PHE A 14 -10.90 4.07 -4.87
CA PHE A 14 -11.06 2.89 -4.05
C PHE A 14 -11.92 3.20 -2.83
N SER A 15 -12.49 2.15 -2.25
CA SER A 15 -13.22 2.21 -1.01
C SER A 15 -13.13 0.85 -0.33
N ALA A 16 -12.67 0.82 0.91
CA ALA A 16 -12.54 -0.40 1.68
C ALA A 16 -12.56 -0.07 3.18
N THR A 17 -12.68 -1.10 4.01
CA THR A 17 -12.76 -0.91 5.45
C THR A 17 -11.44 -1.18 6.14
N ASP A 18 -11.17 -0.44 7.22
CA ASP A 18 -10.04 -0.66 8.10
C ASP A 18 -10.41 -1.63 9.23
N ARG A 19 -9.53 -1.82 10.21
CA ARG A 19 -9.73 -2.74 11.34
C ARG A 19 -10.97 -2.43 12.18
N HIS A 20 -11.44 -1.21 12.15
CA HIS A 20 -12.61 -0.75 12.91
C HIS A 20 -13.90 -0.79 12.10
N GLY A 21 -13.85 -1.29 10.87
CA GLY A 21 -14.99 -1.26 9.95
C GLY A 21 -15.27 0.12 9.39
N THR A 22 -14.36 1.07 9.58
CA THR A 22 -14.49 2.42 9.02
C THR A 22 -14.20 2.38 7.53
N ASN A 23 -15.10 2.90 6.72
CA ASN A 23 -14.91 2.96 5.28
C ASN A 23 -13.91 4.06 4.93
N VAL A 24 -12.89 3.69 4.17
CA VAL A 24 -11.80 4.58 3.76
C VAL A 24 -11.74 4.62 2.24
N SER A 25 -11.66 5.80 1.67
CA SER A 25 -11.63 5.99 0.22
C SER A 25 -10.47 6.90 -0.19
N LEU A 26 -10.17 6.91 -1.48
CA LEU A 26 -9.15 7.81 -2.05
C LEU A 26 -9.50 9.28 -1.74
N GLN A 27 -10.79 9.63 -1.78
CA GLN A 27 -11.28 10.97 -1.50
C GLN A 27 -10.86 11.47 -0.11
N ASP A 28 -10.73 10.57 0.86
CA ASP A 28 -10.33 10.94 2.23
C ASP A 28 -8.92 11.50 2.29
N TYR A 29 -8.11 11.30 1.25
CA TYR A 29 -6.73 11.77 1.18
C TYR A 29 -6.56 12.95 0.19
N ALA A 30 -7.67 13.54 -0.27
CA ALA A 30 -7.61 14.75 -1.09
C ALA A 30 -6.78 15.82 -0.37
N ASP A 31 -5.94 16.52 -1.14
CA ASP A 31 -5.04 17.57 -0.64
C ASP A 31 -3.87 17.07 0.21
N ARG A 32 -3.66 15.76 0.30
CA ARG A 32 -2.49 15.16 0.95
C ARG A 32 -1.82 14.19 -0.01
N TRP A 33 -0.53 13.97 0.20
CA TRP A 33 0.19 12.90 -0.48
C TRP A 33 -0.25 11.56 0.10
N LEU A 34 -0.34 10.53 -0.73
CA LEU A 34 -0.71 9.19 -0.27
C LEU A 34 0.31 8.17 -0.77
N VAL A 35 0.85 7.42 0.16
CA VAL A 35 1.63 6.22 -0.14
C VAL A 35 0.67 5.04 0.01
N LEU A 36 0.34 4.42 -1.12
CA LEU A 36 -0.57 3.28 -1.16
C LEU A 36 0.23 2.04 -1.53
N TYR A 37 0.33 1.08 -0.61
CA TYR A 37 1.11 -0.12 -0.89
C TYR A 37 0.26 -1.38 -0.78
N PHE A 38 0.59 -2.36 -1.63
CA PHE A 38 -0.09 -3.64 -1.71
C PHE A 38 0.85 -4.74 -1.25
N TYR A 39 0.36 -5.67 -0.42
CA TYR A 39 1.16 -6.76 0.09
C TYR A 39 0.30 -8.02 0.20
N PRO A 40 0.93 -9.24 0.14
CA PRO A 40 0.18 -10.48 0.03
C PRO A 40 -0.58 -10.92 1.27
N LYS A 41 0.01 -10.79 2.46
CA LYS A 41 -0.59 -11.40 3.64
C LYS A 41 -0.01 -10.85 4.94
N ASP A 42 -0.91 -10.53 5.89
CA ASP A 42 -0.54 -10.11 7.23
C ASP A 42 0.35 -11.14 7.92
N ASN A 43 1.23 -10.64 8.76
CA ASN A 43 2.02 -11.44 9.69
C ASN A 43 2.98 -12.44 9.00
N THR A 44 3.34 -12.19 7.74
CA THR A 44 4.43 -12.87 7.06
C THR A 44 5.71 -12.04 7.19
N PRO A 45 6.92 -12.67 7.09
CA PRO A 45 8.17 -11.92 7.38
C PRO A 45 8.36 -10.66 6.55
N GLY A 46 8.20 -10.72 5.24
CA GLY A 46 8.39 -9.55 4.36
C GLY A 46 7.35 -8.46 4.60
N CYS A 47 6.09 -8.85 4.76
CA CYS A 47 5.00 -7.90 5.00
C CYS A 47 5.14 -7.24 6.37
N THR A 48 5.60 -7.98 7.37
CA THR A 48 5.85 -7.46 8.71
C THR A 48 6.99 -6.45 8.68
N THR A 49 8.09 -6.76 8.01
CA THR A 49 9.23 -5.84 7.89
C THR A 49 8.80 -4.56 7.17
N GLU A 50 8.08 -4.66 6.08
CA GLU A 50 7.59 -3.49 5.33
C GLU A 50 6.71 -2.59 6.20
N ALA A 51 5.73 -3.18 6.91
CA ALA A 51 4.82 -2.43 7.76
C ALA A 51 5.56 -1.75 8.94
N LYS A 52 6.53 -2.43 9.52
CA LYS A 52 7.36 -1.87 10.60
C LYS A 52 8.25 -0.73 10.09
N ASP A 53 8.82 -0.88 8.90
CA ASP A 53 9.65 0.17 8.31
C ASP A 53 8.82 1.42 8.01
N PHE A 54 7.62 1.27 7.47
CA PHE A 54 6.71 2.40 7.29
C PHE A 54 6.33 3.03 8.63
N THR A 55 6.02 2.20 9.63
CA THR A 55 5.67 2.69 10.97
C THR A 55 6.81 3.50 11.58
N SER A 56 8.06 3.04 11.44
CA SER A 56 9.22 3.73 12.01
C SER A 56 9.47 5.10 11.37
N HIS A 57 9.01 5.30 10.14
CA HIS A 57 9.21 6.56 9.40
C HIS A 57 7.92 7.39 9.31
N ILE A 58 6.84 6.97 9.97
CA ILE A 58 5.52 7.60 9.75
C ILE A 58 5.51 9.09 10.09
N LYS A 59 6.25 9.51 11.10
CA LYS A 59 6.34 10.93 11.47
C LYS A 59 7.02 11.76 10.38
N GLU A 60 8.04 11.19 9.73
CA GLU A 60 8.72 11.87 8.63
C GLU A 60 7.78 12.05 7.43
N PHE A 61 7.00 11.01 7.10
CA PHE A 61 5.98 11.11 6.06
C PHE A 61 4.94 12.16 6.40
N ASP A 62 4.44 12.15 7.63
CA ASP A 62 3.42 13.11 8.07
C ASP A 62 3.92 14.56 7.98
N LYS A 63 5.17 14.81 8.36
CA LYS A 63 5.78 16.15 8.23
C LYS A 63 5.80 16.64 6.79
N LEU A 64 5.88 15.73 5.83
CA LEU A 64 5.85 16.06 4.41
C LEU A 64 4.44 16.12 3.85
N GLY A 65 3.42 15.94 4.69
CA GLY A 65 2.03 15.97 4.28
C GLY A 65 1.53 14.68 3.66
N ALA A 66 2.11 13.54 4.03
CA ALA A 66 1.77 12.24 3.44
C ALA A 66 1.19 11.27 4.46
N ASP A 67 0.20 10.51 4.02
CA ASP A 67 -0.36 9.37 4.73
C ASP A 67 0.09 8.07 4.09
N ILE A 68 0.08 6.99 4.87
CA ILE A 68 0.48 5.66 4.41
C ILE A 68 -0.67 4.68 4.62
N VAL A 69 -1.06 3.99 3.55
CA VAL A 69 -2.15 3.01 3.59
C VAL A 69 -1.67 1.72 2.93
N GLY A 70 -1.83 0.59 3.63
CA GLY A 70 -1.55 -0.72 3.09
C GLY A 70 -2.84 -1.45 2.74
N VAL A 71 -2.81 -2.28 1.71
CA VAL A 71 -3.96 -3.07 1.25
C VAL A 71 -3.55 -4.51 1.05
N SER A 72 -4.33 -5.43 1.60
CA SER A 72 -4.17 -6.86 1.37
C SER A 72 -5.54 -7.55 1.36
N PRO A 73 -5.60 -8.84 0.93
CA PRO A 73 -6.86 -9.58 0.98
C PRO A 73 -7.32 -9.99 2.38
N ASP A 74 -6.51 -9.75 3.40
CA ASP A 74 -6.83 -10.15 4.77
C ASP A 74 -8.07 -9.44 5.30
N SER A 75 -8.75 -10.07 6.25
CA SER A 75 -9.94 -9.51 6.88
C SER A 75 -9.60 -8.37 7.84
N GLU A 76 -10.60 -7.58 8.21
CA GLU A 76 -10.48 -6.54 9.23
C GLU A 76 -9.93 -7.10 10.55
N LYS A 77 -10.41 -8.28 10.94
CA LYS A 77 -9.97 -8.95 12.17
C LYS A 77 -8.48 -9.33 12.11
N LEU A 78 -8.02 -9.86 10.97
CA LEU A 78 -6.61 -10.20 10.78
C LEU A 78 -5.73 -8.94 10.81
N HIS A 79 -6.18 -7.86 10.17
CA HIS A 79 -5.48 -6.58 10.23
C HIS A 79 -5.36 -6.08 11.66
N GLY A 80 -6.43 -6.19 12.44
CA GLY A 80 -6.41 -5.80 13.85
C GLY A 80 -5.36 -6.57 14.64
N LYS A 81 -5.31 -7.89 14.46
CA LYS A 81 -4.31 -8.74 15.13
C LYS A 81 -2.88 -8.37 14.72
N PHE A 82 -2.68 -8.12 13.43
CA PHE A 82 -1.38 -7.77 12.88
C PHE A 82 -0.89 -6.43 13.45
N ILE A 83 -1.75 -5.42 13.44
CA ILE A 83 -1.45 -4.09 13.98
C ILE A 83 -1.09 -4.19 15.46
N ASP A 84 -1.92 -4.89 16.24
CA ASP A 84 -1.71 -5.02 17.69
C ASP A 84 -0.44 -5.80 18.04
N LYS A 85 -0.16 -6.87 17.29
CA LYS A 85 1.01 -7.71 17.54
C LYS A 85 2.32 -6.96 17.31
N HIS A 86 2.37 -6.10 16.31
CA HIS A 86 3.60 -5.42 15.90
C HIS A 86 3.58 -3.91 16.17
N ASP A 87 2.56 -3.44 16.85
CA ASP A 87 2.42 -2.01 17.20
C ASP A 87 2.55 -1.11 15.97
N LEU A 88 1.80 -1.43 14.92
CA LEU A 88 1.87 -0.71 13.66
C LEU A 88 1.08 0.59 13.72
N ALA A 89 1.61 1.63 13.08
CA ALA A 89 0.95 2.92 12.97
C ALA A 89 0.31 3.16 11.60
N VAL A 90 0.56 2.28 10.64
CA VAL A 90 -0.02 2.40 9.30
C VAL A 90 -1.48 1.96 9.31
N ARG A 91 -2.30 2.57 8.44
CA ARG A 91 -3.67 2.11 8.25
C ARG A 91 -3.67 0.97 7.24
N LEU A 92 -4.39 -0.11 7.56
CA LEU A 92 -4.51 -1.28 6.69
C LEU A 92 -5.97 -1.45 6.26
N LEU A 93 -6.18 -1.64 4.96
CA LEU A 93 -7.50 -1.84 4.38
C LEU A 93 -7.69 -3.29 3.95
N SER A 94 -8.90 -3.79 4.13
CA SER A 94 -9.28 -5.15 3.80
C SER A 94 -9.89 -5.19 2.39
N ASP A 95 -9.31 -6.00 1.51
CA ASP A 95 -9.77 -6.15 0.12
C ASP A 95 -9.92 -7.65 -0.23
N PRO A 96 -10.81 -8.39 0.45
CA PRO A 96 -10.90 -9.84 0.28
C PRO A 96 -11.33 -10.28 -1.11
N GLU A 97 -12.01 -9.42 -1.86
CA GLU A 97 -12.44 -9.71 -3.24
C GLU A 97 -11.46 -9.18 -4.29
N HIS A 98 -10.34 -8.62 -3.88
CA HIS A 98 -9.26 -8.13 -4.75
C HIS A 98 -9.66 -6.98 -5.68
N GLN A 99 -10.70 -6.23 -5.35
CA GLN A 99 -11.19 -5.15 -6.21
C GLN A 99 -10.17 -4.02 -6.37
N ILE A 100 -9.61 -3.55 -5.25
CA ILE A 100 -8.59 -2.49 -5.27
C ILE A 100 -7.28 -3.04 -5.82
N ILE A 101 -6.91 -4.24 -5.38
CA ILE A 101 -5.69 -4.91 -5.82
C ILE A 101 -5.69 -5.07 -7.34
N GLU A 102 -6.82 -5.48 -7.93
CA GLU A 102 -6.96 -5.61 -9.39
C GLU A 102 -6.94 -4.24 -10.08
N ALA A 103 -7.62 -3.24 -9.52
CA ALA A 103 -7.65 -1.89 -10.09
C ALA A 103 -6.26 -1.28 -10.24
N TYR A 104 -5.36 -1.61 -9.31
CA TYR A 104 -3.97 -1.14 -9.34
C TYR A 104 -3.01 -2.12 -10.01
N GLY A 105 -3.52 -3.18 -10.64
CA GLY A 105 -2.71 -4.13 -11.37
C GLY A 105 -1.79 -4.99 -10.52
N ALA A 106 -2.08 -5.11 -9.22
CA ALA A 106 -1.25 -5.87 -8.29
C ALA A 106 -1.66 -7.34 -8.13
N TRP A 107 -2.78 -7.74 -8.72
CA TRP A 107 -3.25 -9.13 -8.71
C TRP A 107 -2.76 -9.82 -9.96
N ARG A 108 -1.73 -10.68 -9.83
CA ARG A 108 -1.04 -11.26 -10.98
C ARG A 108 -0.66 -12.72 -10.76
N LEU A 109 -0.35 -13.41 -11.86
CA LEU A 109 0.16 -14.76 -11.81
C LEU A 109 1.56 -14.76 -11.17
N LYS A 110 1.73 -15.59 -10.16
CA LYS A 110 3.00 -15.76 -9.44
C LYS A 110 3.46 -17.21 -9.60
N LYS A 111 4.77 -17.42 -9.57
CA LYS A 111 5.37 -18.76 -9.61
C LYS A 111 6.21 -18.97 -8.34
N PHE A 112 5.99 -20.11 -7.70
CA PHE A 112 6.77 -20.49 -6.53
C PHE A 112 6.93 -22.01 -6.49
N MET A 113 8.17 -22.46 -6.49
CA MET A 113 8.54 -23.90 -6.43
C MET A 113 7.84 -24.74 -7.50
N GLY A 114 7.80 -24.21 -8.73
CA GLY A 114 7.18 -24.91 -9.87
C GLY A 114 5.67 -24.82 -9.95
N LYS A 115 5.02 -24.14 -9.00
CA LYS A 115 3.58 -23.96 -9.02
C LYS A 115 3.22 -22.52 -9.43
N GLU A 116 2.17 -22.41 -10.23
CA GLU A 116 1.63 -21.11 -10.62
C GLU A 116 0.35 -20.83 -9.84
N TYR A 117 0.17 -19.60 -9.38
CA TYR A 117 -1.03 -19.19 -8.66
C TYR A 117 -1.23 -17.70 -8.79
N MET A 118 -2.49 -17.25 -8.67
CA MET A 118 -2.80 -15.82 -8.64
C MET A 118 -2.54 -15.27 -7.24
N GLY A 119 -1.94 -14.11 -7.17
CA GLY A 119 -1.66 -13.49 -5.88
C GLY A 119 -1.28 -12.03 -6.01
N VAL A 120 -1.07 -11.40 -4.87
CA VAL A 120 -0.67 -10.00 -4.80
C VAL A 120 0.82 -9.87 -5.06
N VAL A 121 1.17 -9.08 -6.06
CA VAL A 121 2.55 -8.67 -6.31
C VAL A 121 2.81 -7.41 -5.51
N ARG A 122 3.79 -7.44 -4.62
CA ARG A 122 4.14 -6.32 -3.75
C ARG A 122 4.43 -5.07 -4.59
N SER A 123 3.65 -4.02 -4.38
CA SER A 123 3.70 -2.79 -5.19
C SER A 123 3.42 -1.59 -4.31
N THR A 124 4.00 -0.45 -4.65
CA THR A 124 3.75 0.81 -3.95
C THR A 124 3.50 1.92 -4.96
N PHE A 125 2.54 2.77 -4.67
CA PHE A 125 2.16 3.91 -5.50
C PHE A 125 2.26 5.18 -4.68
N LEU A 126 2.94 6.19 -5.20
CA LEU A 126 2.95 7.52 -4.60
C LEU A 126 1.95 8.37 -5.37
N ILE A 127 0.94 8.86 -4.67
CA ILE A 127 -0.18 9.61 -5.24
C ILE A 127 -0.12 11.05 -4.73
N SER A 128 -0.20 12.01 -5.65
CA SER A 128 -0.14 13.43 -5.32
C SER A 128 -1.42 13.93 -4.64
N PRO A 129 -1.38 15.12 -4.01
CA PRO A 129 -2.59 15.72 -3.42
C PRO A 129 -3.75 15.90 -4.41
N GLU A 130 -3.45 15.97 -5.71
CA GLU A 130 -4.45 16.09 -6.77
C GLU A 130 -4.97 14.74 -7.26
N GLY A 131 -4.50 13.63 -6.66
CA GLY A 131 -4.96 12.30 -7.02
C GLY A 131 -4.29 11.69 -8.23
N GLN A 132 -3.12 12.16 -8.61
CA GLN A 132 -2.35 11.61 -9.74
C GLN A 132 -1.20 10.75 -9.24
N ILE A 133 -0.90 9.68 -9.97
CA ILE A 133 0.24 8.82 -9.66
C ILE A 133 1.51 9.52 -10.13
N VAL A 134 2.47 9.71 -9.20
CA VAL A 134 3.75 10.36 -9.49
C VAL A 134 4.91 9.38 -9.48
N GLN A 135 4.76 8.22 -8.83
CA GLN A 135 5.79 7.18 -8.86
C GLN A 135 5.15 5.81 -8.60
N VAL A 136 5.72 4.78 -9.20
CA VAL A 136 5.29 3.38 -9.05
C VAL A 136 6.51 2.52 -8.76
N TRP A 137 6.43 1.69 -7.71
CA TRP A 137 7.41 0.65 -7.43
C TRP A 137 6.73 -0.69 -7.61
N ASP A 138 7.11 -1.42 -8.65
CA ASP A 138 6.56 -2.73 -8.96
C ASP A 138 7.50 -3.82 -8.48
N LYS A 139 6.96 -4.98 -8.13
CA LYS A 139 7.76 -6.13 -7.66
C LYS A 139 8.74 -5.74 -6.56
N VAL A 140 8.22 -5.08 -5.55
CA VAL A 140 9.01 -4.48 -4.47
C VAL A 140 9.79 -5.51 -3.70
N ARG A 141 11.07 -5.21 -3.43
CA ARG A 141 11.89 -5.88 -2.44
C ARG A 141 11.90 -5.00 -1.19
N VAL A 142 11.62 -5.58 -0.04
CA VAL A 142 11.38 -4.83 1.19
C VAL A 142 12.62 -4.08 1.68
N LYS A 143 13.81 -4.64 1.48
CA LYS A 143 15.06 -4.04 1.97
C LYS A 143 15.24 -2.63 1.40
N ALA A 144 15.35 -1.64 2.29
CA ALA A 144 15.55 -0.23 1.96
C ALA A 144 14.42 0.39 1.11
N HIS A 145 13.29 -0.31 0.95
CA HIS A 145 12.18 0.19 0.12
C HIS A 145 11.57 1.46 0.70
N VAL A 146 11.26 1.47 1.99
CA VAL A 146 10.60 2.60 2.64
C VAL A 146 11.47 3.87 2.56
N GLU A 147 12.79 3.73 2.72
CA GLU A 147 13.71 4.85 2.59
C GLU A 147 13.70 5.41 1.17
N LYS A 148 13.58 4.55 0.15
CA LYS A 148 13.47 4.99 -1.25
C LYS A 148 12.16 5.75 -1.50
N VAL A 149 11.06 5.27 -0.93
CA VAL A 149 9.76 5.96 -1.03
C VAL A 149 9.83 7.33 -0.36
N LEU A 150 10.42 7.39 0.83
CA LEU A 150 10.58 8.65 1.56
C LEU A 150 11.45 9.63 0.78
N ALA A 151 12.55 9.16 0.19
CA ALA A 151 13.44 10.00 -0.61
C ALA A 151 12.72 10.58 -1.84
N GLU A 152 11.90 9.75 -2.51
CA GLU A 152 11.11 10.21 -3.66
C GLU A 152 10.09 11.26 -3.23
N LEU A 153 9.41 11.04 -2.10
CA LEU A 153 8.46 12.02 -1.57
C LEU A 153 9.15 13.37 -1.27
N LYS A 154 10.31 13.33 -0.64
CA LYS A 154 11.08 14.54 -0.35
C LYS A 154 11.41 15.29 -1.63
N SER A 155 11.78 14.56 -2.68
CA SER A 155 12.08 15.15 -3.99
C SER A 155 10.85 15.83 -4.60
N GLN A 156 9.66 15.25 -4.42
CA GLN A 156 8.42 15.83 -4.97
C GLN A 156 7.93 17.05 -4.20
N VAL A 157 8.19 17.09 -2.90
CA VAL A 157 7.68 18.14 -2.00
C VAL A 157 8.61 19.37 -1.99
N SER A 158 9.89 19.19 -2.24
CA SER A 158 10.87 20.30 -2.21
C SER A 158 10.86 21.19 -3.43
#